data_702f634cd1e7611a39c809389661d658
#
_entry.id   702f634cd1e7611a39c809389661d658
#
_cell.length_a   1.000
_cell.length_b   1.000
_cell.length_c   1.000
_cell.angle_alpha   90.00
_cell.angle_beta   90.00
_cell.angle_gamma   90.00
#
_symmetry.space_group_name_H-M   'P 1'
#
loop_
_entity.id
_entity.type
_entity.pdbx_description
1 polymer ?
#
loop_
_entity_poly.entity_id
_entity_poly.type
_entity_poly.pdbx_seq_one_letter_code
_entity_poly.pdbx_strand_id
1 'polypeptide(L)'
;MAKIIPITEHYQHFLAELKESFWGDLYGQTQLAWQRFFELQSERERDRFSGAGRYERRRGRRRIYRNGYYERDFVTRFGTIRLRIARTRDKSFLPVGLRRFQRRAEEVSLLIREAFLRGISTRQVGRVVATITGETVSAQTVSKLTRDLDEAVRQFHQARLSDDYIFLFLDGVSLRVRRPAGRKQVQMLVAYGIRRDGSRHLLAFLRSQGEGQADWEGLLQDLYRRGLEGRSLGLILTDGCAGLAAAIRTVYPRVRHQRCWVHKMRNILEKARKRDYDEVKAGAQAIYLAQSRAQAVVAFRAFRSRWGRAYSAMVRRLQQDLPELLSFFAFPRHLWRKLRTTNVIERCFVEVRRRTRPMVCFVNVESVDRIIYSIFQRFNLEWKTRTLNLFTQAA
;
A
#
# COMPACT_ATOMS: atom_id res chain seq x y z
N MET A 1 -30.39 35.87 -1.95
CA MET A 1 -29.62 34.61 -2.18
C MET A 1 -28.46 34.60 -1.21
N ALA A 2 -28.43 33.68 -0.26
CA ALA A 2 -27.30 33.52 0.67
C ALA A 2 -26.08 33.05 -0.13
N LYS A 3 -24.97 33.77 -0.04
CA LYS A 3 -23.72 33.41 -0.68
C LYS A 3 -23.21 32.13 -0.01
N ILE A 4 -23.14 31.01 -0.73
CA ILE A 4 -22.56 29.77 -0.22
C ILE A 4 -21.04 30.02 -0.11
N ILE A 5 -20.56 30.17 1.11
CA ILE A 5 -19.11 30.33 1.39
C ILE A 5 -18.48 28.92 1.29
N PRO A 6 -17.39 28.76 0.55
CA PRO A 6 -16.70 27.48 0.45
C PRO A 6 -16.29 26.96 1.84
N ILE A 7 -16.39 25.66 2.07
CA ILE A 7 -16.00 25.00 3.35
C ILE A 7 -14.59 25.40 3.81
N THR A 8 -13.67 25.63 2.87
CA THR A 8 -12.33 26.12 3.16
C THR A 8 -12.27 27.51 3.76
N GLU A 9 -13.15 28.43 3.33
CA GLU A 9 -13.23 29.79 3.90
C GLU A 9 -13.90 29.77 5.27
N HIS A 10 -14.96 28.99 5.47
CA HIS A 10 -15.56 28.77 6.80
C HIS A 10 -14.54 28.18 7.79
N TYR A 11 -13.74 27.22 7.34
CA TYR A 11 -12.71 26.62 8.19
C TYR A 11 -11.59 27.60 8.54
N GLN A 12 -11.18 28.44 7.59
CA GLN A 12 -10.19 29.50 7.85
C GLN A 12 -10.73 30.57 8.78
N HIS A 13 -12.00 30.96 8.64
CA HIS A 13 -12.66 31.90 9.53
C HIS A 13 -12.75 31.31 10.95
N PHE A 14 -13.19 30.07 11.11
CA PHE A 14 -13.22 29.35 12.37
C PHE A 14 -11.83 29.26 13.03
N LEU A 15 -10.77 29.00 12.25
CA LEU A 15 -9.41 29.00 12.77
C LEU A 15 -8.92 30.41 13.20
N ALA A 16 -9.33 31.44 12.49
CA ALA A 16 -9.01 32.81 12.86
C ALA A 16 -9.73 33.21 14.17
N GLU A 17 -11.02 32.90 14.30
CA GLU A 17 -11.77 33.11 15.54
C GLU A 17 -11.20 32.32 16.72
N LEU A 18 -10.76 31.07 16.50
CA LEU A 18 -10.07 30.29 17.54
C LEU A 18 -8.71 30.91 17.96
N LYS A 19 -8.00 31.55 17.02
CA LYS A 19 -6.73 32.23 17.31
C LYS A 19 -6.92 33.53 18.08
N GLU A 20 -8.01 34.23 17.83
CA GLU A 20 -8.37 35.50 18.51
C GLU A 20 -9.04 35.27 19.85
N SER A 21 -9.44 34.05 20.17
CA SER A 21 -10.11 33.64 21.38
C SER A 21 -9.13 33.09 22.44
N PHE A 22 -9.66 32.69 23.61
CA PHE A 22 -8.97 32.02 24.71
C PHE A 22 -8.00 30.91 24.26
N TRP A 23 -8.32 30.19 23.19
CA TRP A 23 -7.44 29.12 22.64
C TRP A 23 -6.15 29.67 22.03
N GLY A 24 -6.17 30.86 21.43
CA GLY A 24 -4.96 31.52 20.90
C GLY A 24 -3.95 31.84 22.00
N ASP A 25 -4.40 32.36 23.12
CA ASP A 25 -3.56 32.62 24.28
C ASP A 25 -3.03 31.32 24.90
N LEU A 26 -3.86 30.29 25.01
CA LEU A 26 -3.45 28.97 25.50
C LEU A 26 -2.36 28.34 24.62
N TYR A 27 -2.48 28.43 23.30
CA TYR A 27 -1.44 27.97 22.39
C TYR A 27 -0.13 28.72 22.54
N GLY A 28 -0.18 30.05 22.66
CA GLY A 28 0.99 30.87 22.87
C GLY A 28 1.70 30.54 24.20
N GLN A 29 0.95 30.39 25.28
CA GLN A 29 1.50 29.99 26.59
C GLN A 29 2.10 28.57 26.54
N THR A 30 1.45 27.64 25.83
CA THR A 30 1.98 26.29 25.65
C THR A 30 3.30 26.28 24.87
N GLN A 31 3.42 27.08 23.81
CA GLN A 31 4.66 27.22 23.04
C GLN A 31 5.80 27.77 23.91
N LEU A 32 5.52 28.81 24.69
CA LEU A 32 6.50 29.41 25.61
C LEU A 32 6.94 28.43 26.72
N ALA A 33 6.01 27.65 27.26
CA ALA A 33 6.32 26.62 28.26
C ALA A 33 7.23 25.53 27.68
N TRP A 34 6.93 25.04 26.47
CA TRP A 34 7.76 24.08 25.76
C TRP A 34 9.15 24.63 25.41
N GLN A 35 9.22 25.87 24.94
CA GLN A 35 10.49 26.53 24.63
C GLN A 35 11.37 26.58 25.87
N ARG A 36 10.84 27.11 26.99
CA ARG A 36 11.57 27.19 28.27
C ARG A 36 12.00 25.82 28.76
N PHE A 37 11.15 24.82 28.68
CA PHE A 37 11.49 23.46 29.09
C PHE A 37 12.68 22.91 28.30
N PHE A 38 12.67 23.00 26.96
CA PHE A 38 13.75 22.52 26.10
C PHE A 38 15.06 23.29 26.35
N GLU A 39 14.99 24.61 26.53
CA GLU A 39 16.17 25.43 26.79
C GLU A 39 16.82 25.05 28.10
N LEU A 40 16.04 24.97 29.17
CA LEU A 40 16.51 24.58 30.53
C LEU A 40 17.07 23.16 30.53
N GLN A 41 16.40 22.23 29.85
CA GLN A 41 16.87 20.86 29.75
C GLN A 41 18.20 20.77 28.98
N SER A 42 18.32 21.49 27.87
CA SER A 42 19.55 21.58 27.09
C SER A 42 20.72 22.14 27.90
N GLU A 43 20.46 23.15 28.74
CA GLU A 43 21.49 23.71 29.67
C GLU A 43 21.91 22.69 30.72
N ARG A 44 20.97 22.05 31.39
CA ARG A 44 21.24 21.03 32.43
C ARG A 44 22.02 19.85 31.86
N GLU A 45 21.66 19.38 30.68
CA GLU A 45 22.37 18.28 30.01
C GLU A 45 23.80 18.68 29.61
N ARG A 46 24.01 19.90 29.09
CA ARG A 46 25.35 20.43 28.80
C ARG A 46 26.18 20.52 30.06
N ASP A 47 25.62 20.97 31.17
CA ASP A 47 26.32 21.14 32.41
C ASP A 47 26.75 19.80 33.01
N ARG A 48 25.88 18.81 32.95
CA ARG A 48 26.25 17.42 33.28
C ARG A 48 27.34 16.89 32.36
N PHE A 49 27.21 17.09 31.03
CA PHE A 49 28.16 16.66 30.06
C PHE A 49 29.55 17.29 30.21
N SER A 50 29.59 18.59 30.51
CA SER A 50 30.84 19.32 30.75
C SER A 50 31.39 19.12 32.18
N GLY A 51 30.58 18.53 33.05
CA GLY A 51 30.94 18.29 34.45
C GLY A 51 31.08 19.55 35.30
N ALA A 52 30.54 20.71 34.86
CA ALA A 52 30.56 21.94 35.66
C ALA A 52 29.40 22.88 35.31
N GLY A 53 28.87 23.53 36.34
CA GLY A 53 27.85 24.55 36.23
C GLY A 53 28.35 25.89 35.69
N ARG A 54 27.45 26.92 35.61
CA ARG A 54 27.79 28.27 35.20
C ARG A 54 28.67 28.93 36.28
N TYR A 55 29.80 29.54 35.85
CA TYR A 55 30.80 30.19 36.73
C TYR A 55 31.53 29.25 37.72
N GLU A 56 31.31 27.93 37.65
CA GLU A 56 31.98 26.98 38.51
C GLU A 56 33.43 26.74 38.04
N ARG A 57 34.41 26.97 38.94
CA ARG A 57 35.84 26.68 38.71
C ARG A 57 36.16 25.32 39.30
N ARG A 58 36.48 24.34 38.43
CA ARG A 58 36.99 23.02 38.86
C ARG A 58 38.50 23.01 38.97
N ARG A 59 39.02 22.41 40.01
CA ARG A 59 40.44 22.08 40.13
C ARG A 59 40.74 20.92 39.17
N GLY A 60 41.63 21.13 38.19
CA GLY A 60 42.01 20.14 37.16
C GLY A 60 41.80 20.60 35.72
N ARG A 61 42.37 19.86 34.76
CA ARG A 61 42.32 20.22 33.34
C ARG A 61 40.91 19.95 32.77
N ARG A 62 40.21 21.01 32.47
CA ARG A 62 38.86 20.96 31.88
C ARG A 62 39.00 20.58 30.40
N ARG A 63 38.36 19.49 29.98
CA ARG A 63 38.45 19.03 28.57
C ARG A 63 37.34 19.68 27.69
N ILE A 64 36.21 20.08 28.27
CA ILE A 64 35.04 20.54 27.53
C ILE A 64 34.64 21.94 28.09
N TYR A 65 34.52 22.91 27.17
CA TYR A 65 34.15 24.29 27.49
C TYR A 65 32.81 24.64 26.91
N ARG A 66 32.01 25.41 27.58
CA ARG A 66 30.78 26.02 27.11
C ARG A 66 31.07 26.98 25.95
N ASN A 67 30.20 27.06 24.95
CA ASN A 67 30.31 27.94 23.79
C ASN A 67 28.96 28.60 23.47
N GLY A 68 28.31 29.17 24.50
CA GLY A 68 27.05 29.86 24.31
C GLY A 68 25.91 28.98 23.82
N TYR A 69 25.15 29.54 22.92
CA TYR A 69 23.96 28.92 22.35
C TYR A 69 23.96 29.13 20.85
N TYR A 70 23.14 28.34 20.16
CA TYR A 70 22.72 28.66 18.82
C TYR A 70 21.19 28.55 18.73
N GLU A 71 20.60 29.35 17.86
CA GLU A 71 19.16 29.36 17.67
C GLU A 71 18.75 28.44 16.53
N ARG A 72 17.60 27.80 16.67
CA ARG A 72 17.02 26.93 15.67
C ARG A 72 15.51 26.92 15.78
N ASP A 73 14.82 27.07 14.66
CA ASP A 73 13.39 26.84 14.59
C ASP A 73 13.11 25.33 14.67
N PHE A 74 12.16 24.97 15.53
CA PHE A 74 11.78 23.59 15.80
C PHE A 74 10.26 23.46 15.72
N VAL A 75 9.78 22.70 14.71
CA VAL A 75 8.37 22.52 14.44
C VAL A 75 7.81 21.44 15.35
N THR A 76 6.81 21.78 16.16
CA THR A 76 6.07 20.88 17.07
C THR A 76 4.60 20.81 16.64
N ARG A 77 3.83 19.95 17.27
CA ARG A 77 2.37 19.92 17.10
C ARG A 77 1.65 21.18 17.61
N PHE A 78 2.32 22.00 18.41
CA PHE A 78 1.81 23.27 18.91
C PHE A 78 2.30 24.47 18.09
N GLY A 79 2.92 24.23 16.94
CA GLY A 79 3.53 25.24 16.10
C GLY A 79 5.06 25.24 16.13
N THR A 80 5.64 26.24 15.48
CA THR A 80 7.09 26.41 15.44
C THR A 80 7.56 27.21 16.64
N ILE A 81 8.53 26.67 17.37
CA ILE A 81 9.21 27.33 18.50
C ILE A 81 10.66 27.60 18.14
N ARG A 82 11.17 28.76 18.54
CA ARG A 82 12.57 29.13 18.34
C ARG A 82 13.38 28.75 19.57
N LEU A 83 14.16 27.66 19.44
CA LEU A 83 14.94 27.10 20.54
C LEU A 83 16.36 27.70 20.59
N ARG A 84 16.79 28.11 21.76
CA ARG A 84 18.18 28.43 22.10
C ARG A 84 18.86 27.18 22.66
N ILE A 85 19.63 26.51 21.82
CA ILE A 85 20.25 25.21 22.15
C ILE A 85 21.67 25.44 22.68
N ALA A 86 21.95 24.94 23.88
CA ALA A 86 23.25 25.01 24.49
C ALA A 86 24.32 24.24 23.69
N ARG A 87 25.55 24.76 23.62
CA ARG A 87 26.65 24.12 22.88
C ARG A 87 27.96 24.15 23.61
N THR A 88 28.86 23.25 23.24
CA THR A 88 30.26 23.19 23.69
C THR A 88 31.20 23.69 22.59
N ARG A 89 32.41 24.12 22.96
CA ARG A 89 33.40 24.69 22.04
C ARG A 89 33.87 23.64 21.01
N ASP A 90 34.01 22.42 21.41
CA ASP A 90 34.39 21.27 20.58
C ASP A 90 33.23 20.69 19.73
N LYS A 91 32.01 21.23 19.88
CA LYS A 91 30.78 20.79 19.20
C LYS A 91 30.38 19.32 19.46
N SER A 92 30.93 18.69 20.52
CA SER A 92 30.67 17.28 20.83
C SER A 92 29.32 17.09 21.52
N PHE A 93 28.81 18.11 22.24
CA PHE A 93 27.55 18.05 22.95
C PHE A 93 26.34 18.17 22.01
N LEU A 94 25.36 17.30 22.26
CA LEU A 94 24.03 17.36 21.65
C LEU A 94 23.00 16.97 22.73
N PRO A 95 21.92 17.75 22.94
CA PRO A 95 20.87 17.40 23.88
C PRO A 95 20.22 16.05 23.53
N VAL A 96 19.88 15.23 24.53
CA VAL A 96 19.35 13.87 24.36
C VAL A 96 18.05 13.85 23.54
N GLY A 97 17.19 14.84 23.70
CA GLY A 97 15.92 14.93 22.97
C GLY A 97 16.02 15.44 21.53
N LEU A 98 17.24 15.79 21.05
CA LEU A 98 17.43 16.39 19.73
C LEU A 98 18.49 15.65 18.90
N ARG A 99 18.16 15.35 17.63
CA ARG A 99 19.18 14.89 16.68
C ARG A 99 19.87 16.07 16.01
N ARG A 100 21.10 15.87 15.56
CA ARG A 100 21.83 16.87 14.79
C ARG A 100 21.03 17.24 13.54
N PHE A 101 20.83 18.55 13.32
CA PHE A 101 20.03 19.10 12.22
C PHE A 101 18.53 18.79 12.22
N GLN A 102 17.99 18.21 13.29
CA GLN A 102 16.56 17.96 13.40
C GLN A 102 15.80 19.28 13.53
N ARG A 103 14.86 19.51 12.62
CA ARG A 103 14.01 20.74 12.59
C ARG A 103 12.57 20.48 12.99
N ARG A 104 12.19 19.24 13.26
CA ARG A 104 10.81 18.86 13.57
C ARG A 104 10.77 17.81 14.66
N ALA A 105 9.75 17.87 15.48
CA ALA A 105 9.41 16.80 16.41
C ALA A 105 9.08 15.52 15.63
N GLU A 106 9.36 14.36 16.22
CA GLU A 106 9.15 13.06 15.55
C GLU A 106 7.67 12.83 15.23
N GLU A 107 6.75 13.28 16.08
CA GLU A 107 5.31 13.22 15.85
C GLU A 107 4.86 13.98 14.61
N VAL A 108 5.49 15.13 14.29
CA VAL A 108 5.20 15.88 13.05
C VAL A 108 5.72 15.12 11.83
N SER A 109 6.89 14.49 11.94
CA SER A 109 7.45 13.64 10.88
C SER A 109 6.59 12.41 10.64
N LEU A 110 6.04 11.80 11.70
CA LEU A 110 5.08 10.69 11.63
C LEU A 110 3.77 11.12 10.97
N LEU A 111 3.23 12.27 11.34
CA LEU A 111 2.02 12.83 10.71
C LEU A 111 2.20 13.03 9.20
N ILE A 112 3.35 13.60 8.80
CA ILE A 112 3.68 13.82 7.38
C ILE A 112 3.73 12.48 6.63
N ARG A 113 4.40 11.47 7.20
CA ARG A 113 4.49 10.12 6.62
C ARG A 113 3.11 9.48 6.49
N GLU A 114 2.33 9.49 7.57
CA GLU A 114 1.00 8.89 7.60
C GLU A 114 0.03 9.57 6.61
N ALA A 115 0.04 10.90 6.53
CA ALA A 115 -0.77 11.63 5.56
C ALA A 115 -0.42 11.24 4.11
N PHE A 116 0.88 11.13 3.80
CA PHE A 116 1.33 10.65 2.49
C PHE A 116 0.87 9.20 2.22
N LEU A 117 1.05 8.30 3.18
CA LEU A 117 0.67 6.89 3.05
C LEU A 117 -0.85 6.69 2.92
N ARG A 118 -1.64 7.62 3.42
CA ARG A 118 -3.10 7.65 3.22
C ARG A 118 -3.52 8.19 1.85
N GLY A 119 -2.59 8.53 0.99
CA GLY A 119 -2.86 8.95 -0.38
C GLY A 119 -3.00 10.46 -0.56
N ILE A 120 -2.67 11.26 0.44
CA ILE A 120 -2.60 12.71 0.29
C ILE A 120 -1.37 13.05 -0.53
N SER A 121 -1.52 13.87 -1.58
CA SER A 121 -0.38 14.25 -2.42
C SER A 121 0.67 15.03 -1.62
N THR A 122 1.95 14.93 -2.00
CA THR A 122 3.05 15.63 -1.30
C THR A 122 2.82 17.13 -1.14
N ARG A 123 2.13 17.76 -2.11
CA ARG A 123 1.77 19.19 -2.04
C ARG A 123 0.65 19.46 -1.03
N GLN A 124 -0.37 18.59 -0.99
CA GLN A 124 -1.48 18.71 -0.05
C GLN A 124 -1.06 18.36 1.38
N VAL A 125 -0.14 17.42 1.58
CA VAL A 125 0.44 17.12 2.89
C VAL A 125 1.03 18.37 3.52
N GLY A 126 1.75 19.19 2.74
CA GLY A 126 2.29 20.47 3.23
C GLY A 126 1.22 21.40 3.78
N ARG A 127 0.07 21.49 3.09
CA ARG A 127 -1.08 22.31 3.54
C ARG A 127 -1.73 21.76 4.81
N VAL A 128 -1.96 20.44 4.85
CA VAL A 128 -2.54 19.78 6.05
C VAL A 128 -1.65 19.98 7.27
N VAL A 129 -0.34 19.86 7.11
CA VAL A 129 0.60 20.09 8.21
C VAL A 129 0.61 21.56 8.62
N ALA A 130 0.55 22.49 7.68
CA ALA A 130 0.50 23.92 7.96
C ALA A 130 -0.73 24.31 8.80
N THR A 131 -1.86 23.65 8.62
CA THR A 131 -3.08 23.87 9.42
C THR A 131 -2.84 23.57 10.91
N ILE A 132 -1.99 22.56 11.21
CA ILE A 132 -1.72 22.14 12.59
C ILE A 132 -0.51 22.88 13.19
N THR A 133 0.53 23.08 12.40
CA THR A 133 1.82 23.59 12.90
C THR A 133 2.06 25.07 12.59
N GLY A 134 1.19 25.69 11.80
CA GLY A 134 1.38 27.06 11.29
C GLY A 134 2.44 27.17 10.20
N GLU A 135 3.14 26.07 9.84
CA GLU A 135 4.23 26.10 8.87
C GLU A 135 4.02 25.14 7.70
N THR A 136 4.29 25.62 6.49
CA THR A 136 4.21 24.81 5.29
C THR A 136 5.41 23.87 5.18
N VAL A 137 5.14 22.61 4.85
CA VAL A 137 6.16 21.61 4.55
C VAL A 137 6.28 21.45 3.04
N SER A 138 7.50 21.61 2.52
CA SER A 138 7.74 21.45 1.08
C SER A 138 7.50 20.02 0.62
N ALA A 139 7.06 19.83 -0.62
CA ALA A 139 6.91 18.51 -1.24
C ALA A 139 8.23 17.70 -1.23
N GLN A 140 9.37 18.38 -1.32
CA GLN A 140 10.70 17.76 -1.21
C GLN A 140 10.95 17.19 0.18
N THR A 141 10.55 17.91 1.24
CA THR A 141 10.64 17.41 2.63
C THR A 141 9.76 16.18 2.84
N VAL A 142 8.52 16.19 2.35
CA VAL A 142 7.63 15.02 2.41
C VAL A 142 8.28 13.83 1.69
N SER A 143 8.83 14.05 0.50
CA SER A 143 9.54 13.01 -0.26
C SER A 143 10.76 12.48 0.50
N LYS A 144 11.52 13.34 1.18
CA LYS A 144 12.69 12.92 1.98
C LYS A 144 12.26 12.05 3.17
N LEU A 145 11.23 12.48 3.92
CA LEU A 145 10.73 11.75 5.09
C LEU A 145 10.13 10.38 4.73
N THR A 146 9.61 10.23 3.52
CA THR A 146 9.06 8.94 3.06
C THR A 146 10.12 7.99 2.52
N ARG A 147 11.35 8.44 2.27
CA ARG A 147 12.47 7.58 1.84
C ARG A 147 12.91 6.57 2.90
N ASP A 148 12.62 6.83 4.17
CA ASP A 148 12.88 5.87 5.25
C ASP A 148 12.16 4.53 5.02
N LEU A 149 11.11 4.52 4.17
CA LEU A 149 10.40 3.30 3.78
C LEU A 149 11.13 2.48 2.71
N ASP A 150 12.16 3.03 2.04
CA ASP A 150 12.85 2.31 0.96
C ASP A 150 13.57 1.06 1.49
N GLU A 151 14.11 1.14 2.69
CA GLU A 151 14.72 -0.02 3.36
C GLU A 151 13.67 -1.08 3.69
N ALA A 152 12.52 -0.67 4.24
CA ALA A 152 11.43 -1.59 4.54
C ALA A 152 10.87 -2.26 3.27
N VAL A 153 10.79 -1.54 2.15
CA VAL A 153 10.41 -2.09 0.84
C VAL A 153 11.44 -3.14 0.39
N ARG A 154 12.74 -2.85 0.50
CA ARG A 154 13.79 -3.83 0.15
C ARG A 154 13.70 -5.09 1.00
N GLN A 155 13.56 -4.95 2.31
CA GLN A 155 13.41 -6.07 3.23
C GLN A 155 12.16 -6.91 2.90
N PHE A 156 11.05 -6.28 2.53
CA PHE A 156 9.85 -6.97 2.10
C PHE A 156 10.08 -7.83 0.84
N HIS A 157 10.79 -7.30 -0.14
CA HIS A 157 11.13 -8.04 -1.36
C HIS A 157 12.15 -9.15 -1.14
N GLN A 158 12.96 -9.08 -0.10
CA GLN A 158 13.97 -10.09 0.24
C GLN A 158 13.50 -11.11 1.28
N ALA A 159 12.36 -10.85 1.95
CA ALA A 159 11.86 -11.69 3.01
C ALA A 159 11.56 -13.11 2.52
N ARG A 160 12.03 -14.12 3.25
CA ARG A 160 11.70 -15.52 2.97
C ARG A 160 10.21 -15.76 3.13
N LEU A 161 9.69 -16.61 2.26
CA LEU A 161 8.30 -17.06 2.29
C LEU A 161 8.24 -18.49 2.78
N SER A 162 7.19 -18.85 3.50
CA SER A 162 6.89 -20.24 3.81
C SER A 162 6.16 -20.90 2.64
N ASP A 163 6.30 -22.21 2.48
CA ASP A 163 5.67 -22.99 1.40
C ASP A 163 4.35 -23.67 1.86
N ASP A 164 3.64 -23.01 2.78
CA ASP A 164 2.38 -23.51 3.38
C ASP A 164 1.11 -22.87 2.81
N TYR A 165 1.23 -22.09 1.73
CA TYR A 165 0.09 -21.52 1.02
C TYR A 165 -0.58 -22.57 0.15
N ILE A 166 -1.92 -22.67 0.25
CA ILE A 166 -2.72 -23.60 -0.54
C ILE A 166 -3.36 -22.95 -1.78
N PHE A 167 -3.60 -21.65 -1.71
CA PHE A 167 -4.13 -20.86 -2.83
C PHE A 167 -3.27 -19.63 -3.08
N LEU A 168 -2.99 -19.38 -4.35
CA LEU A 168 -2.26 -18.20 -4.81
C LEU A 168 -3.13 -17.45 -5.82
N PHE A 169 -3.40 -16.17 -5.57
CA PHE A 169 -4.10 -15.27 -6.46
C PHE A 169 -3.11 -14.30 -7.09
N LEU A 170 -3.17 -14.19 -8.41
CA LEU A 170 -2.30 -13.32 -9.19
C LEU A 170 -3.16 -12.36 -10.02
N ASP A 171 -2.87 -11.07 -9.94
CA ASP A 171 -3.59 -10.05 -10.67
C ASP A 171 -2.73 -8.80 -10.84
N GLY A 172 -3.06 -7.94 -11.78
CA GLY A 172 -2.35 -6.71 -12.09
C GLY A 172 -3.17 -5.45 -11.86
N VAL A 173 -2.51 -4.35 -11.49
CA VAL A 173 -3.14 -3.03 -11.43
C VAL A 173 -2.29 -2.00 -12.15
N SER A 174 -2.93 -1.26 -13.08
CA SER A 174 -2.29 -0.17 -13.81
C SER A 174 -2.24 1.11 -12.97
N LEU A 175 -1.06 1.70 -12.86
CA LEU A 175 -0.80 2.97 -12.17
C LEU A 175 -0.15 3.97 -13.13
N ARG A 176 -0.37 5.27 -12.91
CA ARG A 176 0.21 6.34 -13.71
C ARG A 176 1.42 6.95 -13.02
N VAL A 177 2.57 6.95 -13.70
CA VAL A 177 3.82 7.52 -13.18
C VAL A 177 4.32 8.60 -14.11
N ARG A 178 4.79 9.71 -13.55
CA ARG A 178 5.42 10.81 -14.29
C ARG A 178 6.85 10.41 -14.65
N ARG A 179 7.24 10.72 -15.89
CA ARG A 179 8.61 10.58 -16.39
C ARG A 179 9.03 11.87 -17.09
N PRO A 180 10.33 12.11 -17.32
CA PRO A 180 10.80 13.30 -18.08
C PRO A 180 10.13 13.40 -19.45
N ALA A 181 9.88 12.27 -20.12
CA ALA A 181 9.19 12.18 -21.42
C ALA A 181 7.66 12.13 -21.33
N GLY A 182 7.03 12.56 -20.22
CA GLY A 182 5.58 12.58 -20.04
C GLY A 182 5.04 11.57 -19.01
N ARG A 183 3.78 11.11 -19.20
CA ARG A 183 3.14 10.13 -18.31
C ARG A 183 3.25 8.73 -18.90
N LYS A 184 3.68 7.76 -18.10
CA LYS A 184 3.65 6.34 -18.49
C LYS A 184 2.78 5.54 -17.54
N GLN A 185 2.03 4.58 -18.08
CA GLN A 185 1.42 3.52 -17.29
C GLN A 185 2.49 2.53 -16.84
N VAL A 186 2.42 2.12 -15.59
CA VAL A 186 3.23 1.06 -15.00
C VAL A 186 2.27 0.02 -14.47
N GLN A 187 2.48 -1.22 -14.84
CA GLN A 187 1.74 -2.35 -14.29
C GLN A 187 2.37 -2.76 -12.97
N MET A 188 1.52 -2.97 -11.98
CA MET A 188 1.91 -3.53 -10.69
C MET A 188 1.32 -4.93 -10.61
N LEU A 189 2.16 -5.93 -10.78
CA LEU A 189 1.82 -7.33 -10.65
C LEU A 189 1.82 -7.70 -9.18
N VAL A 190 0.81 -8.41 -8.70
CA VAL A 190 0.60 -8.68 -7.27
C VAL A 190 0.32 -10.15 -7.04
N ALA A 191 0.92 -10.69 -5.98
CA ALA A 191 0.69 -12.04 -5.49
C ALA A 191 0.05 -12.00 -4.09
N TYR A 192 -1.07 -12.73 -3.94
CA TYR A 192 -1.82 -12.86 -2.72
C TYR A 192 -2.00 -14.35 -2.38
N GLY A 193 -1.58 -14.76 -1.19
CA GLY A 193 -1.62 -16.14 -0.74
C GLY A 193 -2.62 -16.38 0.38
N ILE A 194 -3.25 -17.57 0.39
CA ILE A 194 -4.10 -18.07 1.47
C ILE A 194 -3.53 -19.39 1.97
N ARG A 195 -3.37 -19.52 3.27
CA ARG A 195 -2.94 -20.75 3.94
C ARG A 195 -4.13 -21.65 4.31
N ARG A 196 -3.82 -22.86 4.77
CA ARG A 196 -4.83 -23.84 5.17
C ARG A 196 -5.64 -23.38 6.40
N ASP A 197 -5.05 -22.63 7.29
CA ASP A 197 -5.70 -22.03 8.47
C ASP A 197 -6.60 -20.82 8.13
N GLY A 198 -6.74 -20.48 6.85
CA GLY A 198 -7.49 -19.31 6.39
C GLY A 198 -6.76 -17.98 6.56
N SER A 199 -5.54 -18.00 7.07
CA SER A 199 -4.69 -16.79 7.08
C SER A 199 -4.30 -16.40 5.67
N ARG A 200 -4.16 -15.09 5.45
CA ARG A 200 -3.96 -14.52 4.12
C ARG A 200 -2.92 -13.41 4.13
N HIS A 201 -2.13 -13.35 3.08
CA HIS A 201 -1.04 -12.40 2.98
C HIS A 201 -0.87 -11.88 1.55
N LEU A 202 -0.56 -10.61 1.43
CA LEU A 202 0.04 -10.06 0.22
C LEU A 202 1.53 -10.38 0.24
N LEU A 203 1.98 -11.23 -0.68
CA LEU A 203 3.29 -11.88 -0.66
C LEU A 203 4.35 -11.11 -1.43
N ALA A 204 3.94 -10.53 -2.55
CA ALA A 204 4.83 -9.79 -3.44
C ALA A 204 4.07 -8.79 -4.29
N PHE A 205 4.77 -7.78 -4.73
CA PHE A 205 4.40 -6.93 -5.84
C PHE A 205 5.63 -6.67 -6.72
N LEU A 206 5.43 -6.62 -8.01
CA LEU A 206 6.48 -6.34 -8.98
C LEU A 206 6.01 -5.28 -9.96
N ARG A 207 6.83 -4.26 -10.16
CA ARG A 207 6.60 -3.28 -11.23
C ARG A 207 7.00 -3.87 -12.57
N SER A 208 6.12 -3.74 -13.55
CA SER A 208 6.39 -4.12 -14.93
C SER A 208 5.95 -3.05 -15.93
N GLN A 209 6.43 -3.17 -17.15
CA GLN A 209 5.98 -2.35 -18.26
C GLN A 209 4.74 -2.92 -18.95
N GLY A 210 4.43 -4.19 -18.70
CA GLY A 210 3.32 -4.92 -19.27
C GLY A 210 2.88 -6.10 -18.39
N GLU A 211 2.07 -6.94 -18.95
CA GLU A 211 1.58 -8.21 -18.38
C GLU A 211 1.97 -9.38 -19.28
N GLY A 212 3.15 -9.30 -19.89
CA GLY A 212 3.71 -10.36 -20.71
C GLY A 212 4.15 -11.58 -19.91
N GLN A 213 4.45 -12.67 -20.62
CA GLN A 213 4.93 -13.91 -19.98
C GLN A 213 6.19 -13.68 -19.14
N ALA A 214 7.19 -12.98 -19.69
CA ALA A 214 8.45 -12.69 -18.98
C ALA A 214 8.26 -11.88 -17.71
N ASP A 215 7.31 -10.93 -17.72
CA ASP A 215 6.99 -10.11 -16.56
C ASP A 215 6.43 -10.96 -15.41
N TRP A 216 5.49 -11.85 -15.72
CA TRP A 216 4.89 -12.77 -14.76
C TRP A 216 5.87 -13.85 -14.30
N GLU A 217 6.71 -14.38 -15.22
CA GLU A 217 7.77 -15.32 -14.84
C GLU A 217 8.74 -14.69 -13.84
N GLY A 218 9.10 -13.42 -14.02
CA GLY A 218 9.91 -12.68 -13.07
C GLY A 218 9.32 -12.66 -11.67
N LEU A 219 8.01 -12.37 -11.52
CA LEU A 219 7.32 -12.39 -10.24
C LEU A 219 7.25 -13.81 -9.65
N LEU A 220 6.90 -14.80 -10.45
CA LEU A 220 6.74 -16.18 -9.96
C LEU A 220 8.09 -16.80 -9.57
N GLN A 221 9.16 -16.54 -10.31
CA GLN A 221 10.53 -16.94 -9.96
C GLN A 221 11.04 -16.25 -8.69
N ASP A 222 10.65 -14.98 -8.46
CA ASP A 222 10.95 -14.31 -7.20
C ASP A 222 10.28 -15.01 -6.02
N LEU A 223 8.99 -15.33 -6.12
CA LEU A 223 8.28 -16.09 -5.09
C LEU A 223 8.94 -17.45 -4.83
N TYR A 224 9.31 -18.17 -5.91
CA TYR A 224 9.97 -19.47 -5.81
C TYR A 224 11.31 -19.37 -5.10
N ARG A 225 12.17 -18.45 -5.51
CA ARG A 225 13.51 -18.22 -4.88
C ARG A 225 13.42 -17.80 -3.42
N ARG A 226 12.34 -17.11 -3.05
CA ARG A 226 12.08 -16.70 -1.66
C ARG A 226 11.50 -17.82 -0.80
N GLY A 227 11.23 -19.01 -1.35
CA GLY A 227 10.82 -20.20 -0.63
C GLY A 227 9.40 -20.71 -0.93
N LEU A 228 8.59 -20.03 -1.75
CA LEU A 228 7.29 -20.54 -2.18
C LEU A 228 7.50 -21.52 -3.34
N GLU A 229 7.97 -22.74 -3.05
CA GLU A 229 8.28 -23.76 -4.06
C GLU A 229 7.02 -24.42 -4.65
N GLY A 230 5.87 -24.24 -4.01
CA GLY A 230 4.59 -24.73 -4.50
C GLY A 230 4.25 -26.17 -4.10
N ARG A 231 4.94 -26.76 -3.12
CA ARG A 231 4.66 -28.11 -2.61
C ARG A 231 3.25 -28.21 -1.99
N SER A 232 2.83 -27.17 -1.29
CA SER A 232 1.52 -27.07 -0.68
C SER A 232 0.47 -26.40 -1.57
N LEU A 233 0.89 -25.76 -2.68
CA LEU A 233 -0.03 -25.06 -3.59
C LEU A 233 -0.98 -26.03 -4.29
N GLY A 234 -2.27 -25.92 -4.01
CA GLY A 234 -3.33 -26.65 -4.70
C GLY A 234 -3.86 -25.94 -5.94
N LEU A 235 -3.89 -24.59 -5.93
CA LEU A 235 -4.48 -23.80 -7.00
C LEU A 235 -3.87 -22.41 -7.13
N ILE A 236 -3.61 -22.00 -8.36
CA ILE A 236 -3.26 -20.62 -8.72
C ILE A 236 -4.44 -20.01 -9.49
N LEU A 237 -4.92 -18.85 -9.03
CA LEU A 237 -6.07 -18.15 -9.62
C LEU A 237 -5.61 -16.87 -10.33
N THR A 238 -6.12 -16.65 -11.55
CA THR A 238 -5.76 -15.49 -12.37
C THR A 238 -6.95 -14.90 -13.12
N ASP A 239 -6.78 -13.71 -13.69
CA ASP A 239 -7.74 -13.07 -14.59
C ASP A 239 -7.88 -13.79 -15.95
N GLY A 240 -6.91 -14.64 -16.30
CA GLY A 240 -6.90 -15.38 -17.56
C GLY A 240 -6.04 -14.77 -18.67
N CYS A 241 -5.12 -13.85 -18.34
CA CYS A 241 -4.08 -13.37 -19.25
C CYS A 241 -3.25 -14.55 -19.80
N ALA A 242 -3.01 -14.58 -21.11
CA ALA A 242 -2.28 -15.69 -21.75
C ALA A 242 -0.81 -15.77 -21.29
N GLY A 243 -0.16 -14.62 -21.12
CA GLY A 243 1.21 -14.54 -20.64
C GLY A 243 1.34 -15.12 -19.23
N LEU A 244 0.39 -14.80 -18.34
CA LEU A 244 0.36 -15.35 -16.99
C LEU A 244 0.12 -16.86 -16.96
N ALA A 245 -0.78 -17.37 -17.81
CA ALA A 245 -1.00 -18.82 -17.91
C ALA A 245 0.25 -19.56 -18.42
N ALA A 246 1.02 -18.96 -19.33
CA ALA A 246 2.29 -19.51 -19.79
C ALA A 246 3.33 -19.50 -18.66
N ALA A 247 3.49 -18.39 -17.96
CA ALA A 247 4.41 -18.25 -16.83
C ALA A 247 4.14 -19.28 -15.71
N ILE A 248 2.86 -19.52 -15.39
CA ILE A 248 2.50 -20.56 -14.41
C ILE A 248 2.96 -21.94 -14.85
N ARG A 249 2.76 -22.30 -16.12
CA ARG A 249 3.22 -23.60 -16.65
C ARG A 249 4.74 -23.76 -16.59
N THR A 250 5.48 -22.68 -16.75
CA THR A 250 6.94 -22.67 -16.64
C THR A 250 7.41 -22.84 -15.20
N VAL A 251 6.88 -22.04 -14.27
CA VAL A 251 7.41 -21.97 -12.90
C VAL A 251 6.75 -22.98 -11.95
N TYR A 252 5.44 -23.20 -12.09
CA TYR A 252 4.64 -24.10 -11.25
C TYR A 252 3.88 -25.16 -12.07
N PRO A 253 4.55 -26.00 -12.86
CA PRO A 253 3.91 -26.93 -13.82
C PRO A 253 2.99 -27.96 -13.17
N ARG A 254 3.18 -28.26 -11.89
CA ARG A 254 2.38 -29.26 -11.15
C ARG A 254 1.15 -28.66 -10.46
N VAL A 255 1.06 -27.34 -10.38
CA VAL A 255 -0.03 -26.64 -9.67
C VAL A 255 -1.21 -26.43 -10.63
N ARG A 256 -2.44 -26.72 -10.17
CA ARG A 256 -3.63 -26.42 -10.96
C ARG A 256 -3.79 -24.93 -11.18
N HIS A 257 -4.22 -24.55 -12.37
CA HIS A 257 -4.53 -23.18 -12.72
C HIS A 257 -6.05 -23.01 -12.85
N GLN A 258 -6.58 -21.91 -12.29
CA GLN A 258 -7.97 -21.49 -12.38
C GLN A 258 -8.05 -20.10 -13.01
N ARG A 259 -8.81 -19.98 -14.10
CA ARG A 259 -9.16 -18.67 -14.67
C ARG A 259 -10.39 -18.11 -13.99
N CYS A 260 -10.41 -16.80 -13.79
CA CYS A 260 -11.52 -16.07 -13.18
C CYS A 260 -12.78 -16.08 -14.08
N TRP A 261 -13.88 -16.60 -13.55
CA TRP A 261 -15.16 -16.60 -14.25
C TRP A 261 -15.76 -15.19 -14.44
N VAL A 262 -15.46 -14.23 -13.57
CA VAL A 262 -15.92 -12.84 -13.73
C VAL A 262 -15.30 -12.21 -14.97
N HIS A 263 -13.98 -12.32 -15.13
CA HIS A 263 -13.27 -11.84 -16.31
C HIS A 263 -13.72 -12.60 -17.58
N LYS A 264 -13.87 -13.92 -17.48
CA LYS A 264 -14.34 -14.72 -18.60
C LYS A 264 -15.76 -14.35 -19.03
N MET A 265 -16.67 -14.12 -18.08
CA MET A 265 -18.03 -13.68 -18.36
C MET A 265 -18.03 -12.32 -19.07
N ARG A 266 -17.21 -11.36 -18.62
CA ARG A 266 -17.07 -10.06 -19.30
C ARG A 266 -16.64 -10.25 -20.76
N ASN A 267 -15.61 -11.05 -21.00
CA ASN A 267 -15.11 -11.33 -22.35
C ASN A 267 -16.14 -12.04 -23.24
N ILE A 268 -16.99 -12.91 -22.68
CA ILE A 268 -18.09 -13.56 -23.39
C ILE A 268 -19.13 -12.51 -23.80
N LEU A 269 -19.56 -11.69 -22.86
CA LEU A 269 -20.62 -10.72 -23.06
C LEU A 269 -20.20 -9.57 -23.99
N GLU A 270 -18.93 -9.18 -24.01
CA GLU A 270 -18.39 -8.21 -24.98
C GLU A 270 -18.47 -8.70 -26.44
N LYS A 271 -18.56 -10.01 -26.67
CA LYS A 271 -18.70 -10.61 -28.01
C LYS A 271 -20.14 -10.89 -28.40
N ALA A 272 -21.07 -10.84 -27.45
CA ALA A 272 -22.49 -11.09 -27.69
C ALA A 272 -23.21 -9.80 -28.11
N ARG A 273 -24.21 -9.95 -28.99
CA ARG A 273 -25.12 -8.85 -29.34
C ARG A 273 -26.03 -8.55 -28.16
N LYS A 274 -26.43 -7.29 -28.01
CA LYS A 274 -27.28 -6.87 -26.86
C LYS A 274 -28.56 -7.70 -26.71
N ARG A 275 -29.22 -8.07 -27.84
CA ARG A 275 -30.45 -8.90 -27.83
C ARG A 275 -30.25 -10.31 -27.26
N ASP A 276 -29.03 -10.87 -27.37
CA ASP A 276 -28.71 -12.23 -26.96
C ASP A 276 -28.03 -12.25 -25.55
N TYR A 277 -27.82 -11.06 -24.94
CA TYR A 277 -26.99 -10.86 -23.78
C TYR A 277 -27.45 -11.69 -22.56
N ASP A 278 -28.74 -11.67 -22.25
CA ASP A 278 -29.29 -12.35 -21.07
C ASP A 278 -29.28 -13.87 -21.24
N GLU A 279 -29.59 -14.40 -22.43
CA GLU A 279 -29.54 -15.82 -22.70
C GLU A 279 -28.09 -16.34 -22.71
N VAL A 280 -27.17 -15.62 -23.34
CA VAL A 280 -25.74 -15.96 -23.34
C VAL A 280 -25.19 -15.96 -21.90
N LYS A 281 -25.57 -14.96 -21.10
CA LYS A 281 -25.20 -14.87 -19.69
C LYS A 281 -25.74 -16.04 -18.89
N ALA A 282 -27.03 -16.36 -19.02
CA ALA A 282 -27.67 -17.47 -18.31
C ALA A 282 -27.02 -18.82 -18.70
N GLY A 283 -26.79 -19.05 -19.99
CA GLY A 283 -26.13 -20.28 -20.47
C GLY A 283 -24.69 -20.41 -19.97
N ALA A 284 -23.90 -19.33 -19.92
CA ALA A 284 -22.57 -19.34 -19.37
C ALA A 284 -22.58 -19.49 -17.83
N GLN A 285 -23.58 -18.92 -17.14
CA GLN A 285 -23.77 -19.11 -15.69
C GLN A 285 -24.07 -20.57 -15.34
N ALA A 286 -24.88 -21.28 -16.11
CA ALA A 286 -25.19 -22.69 -15.91
C ALA A 286 -23.93 -23.56 -15.85
N ILE A 287 -22.86 -23.19 -16.55
CA ILE A 287 -21.60 -23.95 -16.55
C ILE A 287 -20.93 -23.89 -15.17
N TYR A 288 -20.74 -22.70 -14.60
CA TYR A 288 -19.99 -22.58 -13.33
C TYR A 288 -20.88 -22.69 -12.06
N LEU A 289 -22.20 -22.68 -12.23
CA LEU A 289 -23.16 -22.96 -11.16
C LEU A 289 -23.55 -24.42 -11.05
N ALA A 290 -23.06 -25.28 -11.95
CA ALA A 290 -23.32 -26.69 -11.94
C ALA A 290 -22.92 -27.36 -10.61
N GLN A 291 -23.58 -28.47 -10.27
CA GLN A 291 -23.35 -29.19 -9.01
C GLN A 291 -22.11 -30.10 -9.05
N SER A 292 -21.55 -30.34 -10.25
CA SER A 292 -20.35 -31.13 -10.48
C SER A 292 -19.66 -30.74 -11.78
N ARG A 293 -18.39 -31.13 -11.90
CA ARG A 293 -17.63 -30.94 -13.14
C ARG A 293 -18.30 -31.62 -14.36
N ALA A 294 -18.89 -32.80 -14.14
CA ALA A 294 -19.60 -33.52 -15.21
C ALA A 294 -20.80 -32.69 -15.70
N GLN A 295 -21.64 -32.20 -14.79
CA GLN A 295 -22.76 -31.34 -15.16
C GLN A 295 -22.31 -30.02 -15.79
N ALA A 296 -21.21 -29.44 -15.38
CA ALA A 296 -20.64 -28.24 -16.01
C ALA A 296 -20.25 -28.51 -17.48
N VAL A 297 -19.71 -29.68 -17.79
CA VAL A 297 -19.40 -30.12 -19.15
C VAL A 297 -20.68 -30.32 -20.00
N VAL A 298 -21.73 -30.88 -19.41
CA VAL A 298 -23.05 -30.97 -20.04
C VAL A 298 -23.61 -29.59 -20.37
N ALA A 299 -23.62 -28.69 -19.40
CA ALA A 299 -24.04 -27.30 -19.59
C ALA A 299 -23.23 -26.58 -20.68
N PHE A 300 -21.91 -26.80 -20.73
CA PHE A 300 -21.08 -26.26 -21.81
C PHE A 300 -21.47 -26.86 -23.20
N ARG A 301 -21.77 -28.16 -23.31
CA ARG A 301 -22.23 -28.77 -24.57
C ARG A 301 -23.53 -28.12 -25.03
N ALA A 302 -24.50 -27.90 -24.14
CA ALA A 302 -25.74 -27.19 -24.46
C ALA A 302 -25.46 -25.73 -24.91
N PHE A 303 -24.59 -25.02 -24.21
CA PHE A 303 -24.14 -23.67 -24.59
C PHE A 303 -23.51 -23.68 -26.00
N ARG A 304 -22.64 -24.62 -26.29
CA ARG A 304 -22.00 -24.76 -27.60
C ARG A 304 -23.02 -25.08 -28.70
N SER A 305 -23.96 -25.97 -28.46
CA SER A 305 -25.04 -26.30 -29.42
C SER A 305 -25.88 -25.05 -29.74
N ARG A 306 -26.27 -24.26 -28.75
CA ARG A 306 -27.09 -23.06 -28.91
C ARG A 306 -26.34 -21.92 -29.63
N TRP A 307 -25.09 -21.68 -29.26
CA TRP A 307 -24.36 -20.47 -29.65
C TRP A 307 -23.19 -20.68 -30.61
N GLY A 308 -22.84 -21.91 -30.88
CA GLY A 308 -21.66 -22.29 -31.69
C GLY A 308 -21.68 -21.77 -33.11
N ARG A 309 -22.87 -21.67 -33.76
CA ARG A 309 -23.03 -21.10 -35.09
C ARG A 309 -22.98 -19.57 -35.05
N ALA A 310 -23.70 -18.93 -34.11
CA ALA A 310 -23.80 -17.49 -34.05
C ALA A 310 -22.52 -16.80 -33.54
N TYR A 311 -21.80 -17.45 -32.62
CA TYR A 311 -20.61 -16.92 -31.94
C TYR A 311 -19.46 -17.95 -31.92
N SER A 312 -19.08 -18.47 -33.07
CA SER A 312 -18.13 -19.58 -33.19
C SER A 312 -16.77 -19.29 -32.54
N ALA A 313 -16.22 -18.10 -32.74
CA ALA A 313 -14.93 -17.68 -32.13
C ALA A 313 -15.00 -17.58 -30.58
N MET A 314 -16.12 -17.06 -30.07
CA MET A 314 -16.37 -16.95 -28.62
C MET A 314 -16.46 -18.33 -27.97
N VAL A 315 -17.25 -19.23 -28.58
CA VAL A 315 -17.45 -20.58 -28.06
C VAL A 315 -16.16 -21.42 -28.16
N ARG A 316 -15.41 -21.29 -29.26
CA ARG A 316 -14.09 -21.93 -29.41
C ARG A 316 -13.12 -21.49 -28.32
N ARG A 317 -13.05 -20.20 -28.05
CA ARG A 317 -12.20 -19.65 -26.99
C ARG A 317 -12.64 -20.14 -25.61
N LEU A 318 -13.95 -20.19 -25.34
CA LEU A 318 -14.48 -20.75 -24.09
C LEU A 318 -14.10 -22.23 -23.95
N GLN A 319 -14.19 -23.02 -25.04
CA GLN A 319 -13.80 -24.44 -25.05
C GLN A 319 -12.32 -24.63 -24.72
N GLN A 320 -11.44 -23.81 -25.30
CA GLN A 320 -10.00 -23.85 -25.00
C GLN A 320 -9.68 -23.54 -23.53
N ASP A 321 -10.38 -22.59 -22.95
CA ASP A 321 -10.15 -22.16 -21.57
C ASP A 321 -10.91 -23.03 -20.53
N LEU A 322 -11.81 -23.91 -20.98
CA LEU A 322 -12.70 -24.69 -20.12
C LEU A 322 -11.97 -25.55 -19.06
N PRO A 323 -10.88 -26.27 -19.39
CA PRO A 323 -10.14 -27.05 -18.41
C PRO A 323 -9.69 -26.21 -17.21
N GLU A 324 -9.16 -25.00 -17.46
CA GLU A 324 -8.70 -24.07 -16.44
C GLU A 324 -9.86 -23.34 -15.73
N LEU A 325 -11.02 -23.17 -16.40
CA LEU A 325 -12.22 -22.58 -15.80
C LEU A 325 -12.96 -23.52 -14.84
N LEU A 326 -12.76 -24.83 -14.96
CA LEU A 326 -13.41 -25.85 -14.13
C LEU A 326 -12.48 -26.43 -13.06
N SER A 327 -11.28 -25.90 -12.86
CA SER A 327 -10.31 -26.41 -11.88
C SER A 327 -10.82 -26.34 -10.44
N PHE A 328 -11.65 -25.34 -10.11
CA PHE A 328 -12.23 -25.16 -8.78
C PHE A 328 -13.11 -26.33 -8.31
N PHE A 329 -13.67 -27.12 -9.22
CA PHE A 329 -14.46 -28.31 -8.90
C PHE A 329 -13.66 -29.40 -8.19
N ALA A 330 -12.32 -29.36 -8.25
CA ALA A 330 -11.45 -30.30 -7.52
C ALA A 330 -11.35 -30.02 -6.02
N PHE A 331 -11.98 -28.96 -5.53
CA PHE A 331 -11.93 -28.51 -4.14
C PHE A 331 -13.29 -28.66 -3.47
N PRO A 332 -13.36 -28.60 -2.12
CA PRO A 332 -14.61 -28.67 -1.39
C PRO A 332 -15.64 -27.61 -1.84
N ARG A 333 -16.92 -28.03 -1.90
CA ARG A 333 -18.01 -27.22 -2.47
C ARG A 333 -18.17 -25.84 -1.84
N HIS A 334 -17.97 -25.72 -0.55
CA HIS A 334 -18.05 -24.45 0.19
C HIS A 334 -17.00 -23.41 -0.30
N LEU A 335 -15.88 -23.86 -0.88
CA LEU A 335 -14.84 -22.99 -1.41
C LEU A 335 -15.12 -22.52 -2.86
N TRP A 336 -15.95 -23.21 -3.64
CA TRP A 336 -16.14 -22.94 -5.06
C TRP A 336 -16.45 -21.48 -5.37
N ARG A 337 -17.31 -20.85 -4.57
CA ARG A 337 -17.68 -19.44 -4.74
C ARG A 337 -16.47 -18.51 -4.65
N LYS A 338 -15.46 -18.84 -3.86
CA LYS A 338 -14.24 -18.06 -3.68
C LYS A 338 -13.17 -18.42 -4.71
N LEU A 339 -13.06 -19.70 -5.09
CA LEU A 339 -12.03 -20.19 -5.97
C LEU A 339 -12.32 -19.97 -7.45
N ARG A 340 -13.54 -19.66 -7.86
CA ARG A 340 -13.88 -19.39 -9.26
C ARG A 340 -13.69 -17.92 -9.68
N THR A 341 -13.27 -17.04 -8.77
CA THR A 341 -13.12 -15.60 -9.05
C THR A 341 -11.91 -15.01 -8.33
N THR A 342 -11.35 -13.93 -8.89
CA THR A 342 -10.26 -13.15 -8.29
C THR A 342 -10.74 -12.01 -7.40
N ASN A 343 -12.03 -11.97 -7.04
CA ASN A 343 -12.64 -10.89 -6.25
C ASN A 343 -11.93 -10.62 -4.92
N VAL A 344 -11.21 -11.60 -4.39
CA VAL A 344 -10.46 -11.45 -3.12
C VAL A 344 -9.32 -10.44 -3.29
N ILE A 345 -8.54 -10.56 -4.37
CA ILE A 345 -7.44 -9.63 -4.66
C ILE A 345 -7.96 -8.31 -5.24
N GLU A 346 -9.05 -8.34 -6.02
CA GLU A 346 -9.67 -7.12 -6.57
C GLU A 346 -10.09 -6.14 -5.46
N ARG A 347 -10.54 -6.63 -4.29
CA ARG A 347 -10.84 -5.77 -3.12
C ARG A 347 -9.60 -5.03 -2.62
N CYS A 348 -8.42 -5.64 -2.67
CA CYS A 348 -7.17 -4.95 -2.33
C CYS A 348 -6.90 -3.83 -3.33
N PHE A 349 -7.19 -4.05 -4.61
CA PHE A 349 -7.00 -3.03 -5.65
C PHE A 349 -8.01 -1.87 -5.58
N VAL A 350 -9.19 -2.08 -5.01
CA VAL A 350 -10.11 -0.98 -4.70
C VAL A 350 -9.43 0.01 -3.75
N GLU A 351 -8.76 -0.48 -2.71
CA GLU A 351 -8.06 0.38 -1.75
C GLU A 351 -6.80 1.00 -2.37
N VAL A 352 -6.07 0.27 -3.20
CA VAL A 352 -4.96 0.83 -3.98
C VAL A 352 -5.46 1.99 -4.84
N ARG A 353 -6.51 1.79 -5.62
CA ARG A 353 -7.10 2.84 -6.47
C ARG A 353 -7.63 4.02 -5.65
N ARG A 354 -8.27 3.77 -4.52
CA ARG A 354 -8.78 4.82 -3.61
C ARG A 354 -7.67 5.76 -3.17
N ARG A 355 -6.48 5.24 -2.89
CA ARG A 355 -5.33 6.03 -2.45
C ARG A 355 -4.55 6.65 -3.59
N THR A 356 -4.47 5.97 -4.73
CA THR A 356 -3.67 6.43 -5.86
C THR A 356 -4.39 7.39 -6.78
N ARG A 357 -5.74 7.31 -6.88
CA ARG A 357 -6.55 8.23 -7.70
C ARG A 357 -6.38 9.71 -7.34
N PRO A 358 -6.42 10.13 -6.05
CA PRO A 358 -6.22 11.53 -5.69
C PRO A 358 -4.82 12.06 -6.03
N MET A 359 -3.83 11.18 -6.15
CA MET A 359 -2.46 11.55 -6.51
C MET A 359 -2.30 11.85 -7.99
N VAL A 360 -3.30 11.50 -8.82
CA VAL A 360 -3.35 11.68 -10.28
C VAL A 360 -2.17 11.02 -11.00
N CYS A 361 -0.94 11.23 -10.52
CA CYS A 361 0.29 10.69 -11.08
C CYS A 361 1.40 10.70 -10.01
N PHE A 362 2.16 9.63 -9.92
CA PHE A 362 3.32 9.55 -9.03
C PHE A 362 4.49 10.35 -9.59
N VAL A 363 5.24 11.00 -8.70
CA VAL A 363 6.40 11.83 -9.08
C VAL A 363 7.54 10.97 -9.62
N ASN A 364 7.74 9.79 -9.01
CA ASN A 364 8.74 8.81 -9.42
C ASN A 364 8.24 7.39 -9.09
N VAL A 365 8.98 6.42 -9.55
CA VAL A 365 8.65 5.00 -9.46
C VAL A 365 8.77 4.47 -8.03
N GLU A 366 9.76 4.96 -7.27
CA GLU A 366 9.99 4.59 -5.88
C GLU A 366 8.82 5.02 -4.98
N SER A 367 8.17 6.13 -5.30
CA SER A 367 6.96 6.58 -4.59
C SER A 367 5.79 5.60 -4.75
N VAL A 368 5.70 4.92 -5.90
CA VAL A 368 4.71 3.86 -6.12
C VAL A 368 4.96 2.72 -5.16
N ASP A 369 6.20 2.22 -5.09
CA ASP A 369 6.57 1.08 -4.25
C ASP A 369 6.29 1.35 -2.78
N ARG A 370 6.65 2.55 -2.27
CA ARG A 370 6.37 2.94 -0.89
C ARG A 370 4.88 2.90 -0.56
N ILE A 371 4.04 3.42 -1.45
CA ILE A 371 2.59 3.44 -1.24
C ILE A 371 2.01 2.04 -1.32
N ILE A 372 2.38 1.25 -2.33
CA ILE A 372 1.92 -0.14 -2.47
C ILE A 372 2.36 -0.96 -1.26
N TYR A 373 3.63 -0.87 -0.87
CA TYR A 373 4.15 -1.52 0.33
C TYR A 373 3.34 -1.16 1.58
N SER A 374 3.07 0.12 1.79
CA SER A 374 2.34 0.58 2.98
C SER A 374 0.91 0.07 3.02
N ILE A 375 0.22 0.05 1.85
CA ILE A 375 -1.12 -0.53 1.74
C ILE A 375 -1.07 -2.03 2.06
N PHE A 376 -0.08 -2.75 1.53
CA PHE A 376 0.08 -4.19 1.73
C PHE A 376 0.41 -4.53 3.18
N GLN A 377 1.33 -3.79 3.81
CA GLN A 377 1.66 -3.99 5.23
C GLN A 377 0.44 -3.73 6.12
N ARG A 378 -0.34 -2.70 5.82
CA ARG A 378 -1.57 -2.44 6.55
C ARG A 378 -2.54 -3.61 6.42
N PHE A 379 -2.78 -4.13 5.22
CA PHE A 379 -3.62 -5.31 5.03
C PHE A 379 -3.07 -6.53 5.78
N ASN A 380 -1.78 -6.81 5.65
CA ASN A 380 -1.16 -7.93 6.34
C ASN A 380 -1.29 -7.82 7.86
N LEU A 381 -1.18 -6.60 8.42
CA LEU A 381 -1.39 -6.35 9.85
C LEU A 381 -2.86 -6.52 10.27
N GLU A 382 -3.80 -5.95 9.51
CA GLU A 382 -5.24 -6.08 9.77
C GLU A 382 -5.71 -7.54 9.67
N TRP A 383 -5.06 -8.35 8.83
CA TRP A 383 -5.41 -9.75 8.62
C TRP A 383 -4.77 -10.72 9.60
N LYS A 384 -3.75 -10.31 10.36
CA LYS A 384 -3.16 -11.15 11.42
C LYS A 384 -4.21 -11.66 12.43
N THR A 385 -5.23 -10.86 12.71
CA THR A 385 -6.30 -11.18 13.67
C THR A 385 -7.61 -11.64 13.00
N ARG A 386 -7.63 -11.76 11.64
CA ARG A 386 -8.84 -12.07 10.87
C ARG A 386 -8.57 -13.16 9.85
N THR A 387 -8.86 -14.40 10.22
CA THR A 387 -8.83 -15.52 9.29
C THR A 387 -10.09 -15.57 8.42
N LEU A 388 -10.00 -16.22 7.28
CA LEU A 388 -11.14 -16.48 6.43
C LEU A 388 -11.79 -17.82 6.87
N ASN A 389 -12.74 -17.76 7.77
CA ASN A 389 -13.41 -18.94 8.35
C ASN A 389 -13.91 -19.96 7.30
N LEU A 390 -14.23 -19.47 6.08
CA LEU A 390 -14.66 -20.34 4.99
C LEU A 390 -13.58 -21.34 4.56
N PHE A 391 -12.30 -21.03 4.76
CA PHE A 391 -11.17 -21.89 4.38
C PHE A 391 -10.73 -22.80 5.54
N THR A 392 -11.24 -22.56 6.76
CA THR A 392 -10.95 -23.38 7.96
C THR A 392 -12.02 -24.42 8.24
N GLN A 393 -13.21 -24.34 7.62
CA GLN A 393 -14.24 -25.35 7.78
C GLN A 393 -13.75 -26.66 7.17
N ALA A 394 -13.60 -27.68 7.99
CA ALA A 394 -13.39 -29.05 7.54
C ALA A 394 -14.57 -29.46 6.64
N ALA A 395 -14.27 -30.20 5.58
CA ALA A 395 -15.26 -30.74 4.66
C ALA A 395 -16.15 -31.75 5.34
#